data_abbfc0921aa58dbc364c4f97f0967265
#
_entry.id   abbfc0921aa58dbc364c4f97f0967265
#
_cell.length_a   1.000
_cell.length_b   1.000
_cell.length_c   1.000
_cell.angle_alpha   90.00
_cell.angle_beta   90.00
_cell.angle_gamma   90.00
#
_symmetry.space_group_name_H-M   'P 1'
#
loop_
_entity.id
_entity.type
_entity.pdbx_description
1 polymer ?
#
loop_
_entity_poly.entity_id
_entity_poly.type
_entity_poly.pdbx_seq_one_letter_code
_entity_poly.pdbx_strand_id
1 'polypeptide(L)'
;IYLASAGIFILLAYSASGLTHNLEETKPLQTVFIFCVFVGLLSVLTMKRNTVWQSELSLWQDTYKKSPHKLRPLINLARAHSMQGEPEIAIIYYQEALLKGPGVFATNYNLGELYLAKGLVPDATRYFLLASRIEPEIPETFAKLGEIYLSQNKFKLADTYFKHAVELEPLMSAVFKNLGVLNYYHLNNTQQGLAYFSRSLTL
;
A
#
# COMPACT_ATOMS: atom_id res chain seq x y z
N ILE A 1 -15.73 8.58 17.12
CA ILE A 1 -16.86 7.67 16.84
C ILE A 1 -17.50 7.20 18.15
N TYR A 2 -16.73 6.80 19.18
CA TYR A 2 -17.27 6.30 20.47
C TYR A 2 -18.04 7.37 21.27
N LEU A 3 -17.63 8.63 21.25
CA LEU A 3 -18.33 9.73 21.94
C LEU A 3 -19.69 10.04 21.30
N ALA A 4 -19.78 9.96 19.96
CA ALA A 4 -21.04 10.19 19.26
C ALA A 4 -22.06 9.06 19.53
N SER A 5 -21.62 7.80 19.61
CA SER A 5 -22.49 6.69 19.96
C SER A 5 -22.99 6.78 21.41
N ALA A 6 -22.13 7.17 22.36
CA ALA A 6 -22.54 7.37 23.75
C ALA A 6 -23.62 8.47 23.88
N GLY A 7 -23.50 9.58 23.14
CA GLY A 7 -24.51 10.65 23.12
C GLY A 7 -25.86 10.17 22.55
N ILE A 8 -25.86 9.37 21.51
CA ILE A 8 -27.07 8.78 20.93
C ILE A 8 -27.73 7.82 21.94
N PHE A 9 -26.93 7.01 22.67
CA PHE A 9 -27.45 6.10 23.69
C PHE A 9 -28.09 6.85 24.86
N ILE A 10 -27.53 7.97 25.31
CA ILE A 10 -28.10 8.82 26.36
C ILE A 10 -29.44 9.44 25.90
N LEU A 11 -29.49 9.93 24.63
CA LEU A 11 -30.72 10.48 24.07
C LEU A 11 -31.80 9.41 23.89
N LEU A 12 -31.46 8.21 23.47
CA LEU A 12 -32.39 7.08 23.36
C LEU A 12 -32.87 6.62 24.73
N ALA A 13 -32.01 6.57 25.74
CA ALA A 13 -32.40 6.25 27.11
C ALA A 13 -33.33 7.30 27.69
N TYR A 14 -33.08 8.59 27.42
CA TYR A 14 -33.95 9.70 27.87
C TYR A 14 -35.31 9.68 27.18
N SER A 15 -35.34 9.40 25.85
CA SER A 15 -36.61 9.27 25.13
C SER A 15 -37.42 8.03 25.57
N ALA A 16 -36.72 6.91 25.88
CA ALA A 16 -37.38 5.73 26.43
C ALA A 16 -37.98 5.98 27.82
N SER A 17 -37.30 6.78 28.68
CA SER A 17 -37.83 7.15 29.98
C SER A 17 -39.12 8.03 29.90
N GLY A 18 -39.20 8.91 28.88
CA GLY A 18 -40.40 9.70 28.59
C GLY A 18 -41.59 8.86 28.11
N LEU A 19 -41.32 7.81 27.35
CA LEU A 19 -42.33 6.84 26.89
C LEU A 19 -42.88 5.95 28.02
N THR A 20 -42.07 5.72 29.06
CA THR A 20 -42.49 4.83 30.19
C THR A 20 -43.37 5.53 31.20
N HIS A 21 -43.41 6.91 31.22
CA HIS A 21 -44.21 7.66 32.15
C HIS A 21 -45.73 7.47 31.96
N ASN A 22 -46.17 6.95 30.80
CA ASN A 22 -47.60 6.73 30.48
C ASN A 22 -48.00 5.24 30.43
N LEU A 23 -47.13 4.32 30.89
CA LEU A 23 -47.42 2.87 30.88
C LEU A 23 -47.77 2.37 32.30
N GLU A 24 -48.77 1.46 32.39
CA GLU A 24 -49.12 0.78 33.66
C GLU A 24 -47.90 0.15 34.32
N GLU A 25 -47.92 0.06 35.68
CA GLU A 25 -46.76 -0.24 36.54
C GLU A 25 -45.90 -1.45 36.19
N THR A 26 -46.39 -2.41 35.40
CA THR A 26 -45.65 -3.64 35.05
C THR A 26 -44.90 -3.58 33.73
N LYS A 27 -45.15 -2.58 32.89
CA LYS A 27 -44.53 -2.45 31.53
C LYS A 27 -43.17 -1.77 31.50
N PRO A 28 -42.78 -0.86 32.43
CA PRO A 28 -41.47 -0.19 32.33
C PRO A 28 -40.27 -1.15 32.45
N LEU A 29 -40.38 -2.20 33.28
CA LEU A 29 -39.30 -3.17 33.46
C LEU A 29 -39.04 -3.99 32.19
N GLN A 30 -40.10 -4.40 31.49
CA GLN A 30 -40.01 -5.12 30.22
C GLN A 30 -39.38 -4.25 29.14
N THR A 31 -39.76 -2.99 29.07
CA THR A 31 -39.21 -2.02 28.10
C THR A 31 -37.70 -1.79 28.34
N VAL A 32 -37.29 -1.62 29.59
CA VAL A 32 -35.88 -1.51 29.99
C VAL A 32 -35.10 -2.76 29.63
N PHE A 33 -35.67 -3.94 29.90
CA PHE A 33 -35.05 -5.22 29.57
C PHE A 33 -34.81 -5.34 28.04
N ILE A 34 -35.84 -5.09 27.24
CA ILE A 34 -35.74 -5.12 25.77
C ILE A 34 -34.67 -4.13 25.27
N PHE A 35 -34.62 -2.94 25.85
CA PHE A 35 -33.61 -1.94 25.50
C PHE A 35 -32.19 -2.39 25.85
N CYS A 36 -31.99 -2.97 27.04
CA CYS A 36 -30.69 -3.54 27.44
C CYS A 36 -30.23 -4.67 26.52
N VAL A 37 -31.16 -5.58 26.14
CA VAL A 37 -30.86 -6.63 25.16
C VAL A 37 -30.47 -6.07 23.80
N PHE A 38 -31.19 -5.07 23.31
CA PHE A 38 -30.88 -4.40 22.06
C PHE A 38 -29.52 -3.69 22.09
N VAL A 39 -29.21 -2.95 23.17
CA VAL A 39 -27.90 -2.31 23.36
C VAL A 39 -26.79 -3.36 23.45
N GLY A 40 -27.00 -4.45 24.16
CA GLY A 40 -26.08 -5.57 24.25
C GLY A 40 -25.78 -6.16 22.86
N LEU A 41 -26.82 -6.41 22.06
CA LEU A 41 -26.69 -6.92 20.69
C LEU A 41 -25.89 -5.95 19.80
N LEU A 42 -26.23 -4.65 19.84
CA LEU A 42 -25.50 -3.61 19.08
C LEU A 42 -24.04 -3.53 19.52
N SER A 43 -23.76 -3.66 20.82
CA SER A 43 -22.39 -3.67 21.34
C SER A 43 -21.58 -4.84 20.78
N VAL A 44 -22.16 -6.05 20.79
CA VAL A 44 -21.53 -7.24 20.21
C VAL A 44 -21.27 -7.06 18.71
N LEU A 45 -22.25 -6.54 17.96
CA LEU A 45 -22.09 -6.28 16.52
C LEU A 45 -21.01 -5.22 16.27
N THR A 46 -20.94 -4.19 17.09
CA THR A 46 -19.89 -3.16 17.02
C THR A 46 -18.51 -3.73 17.34
N MET A 47 -18.40 -4.55 18.38
CA MET A 47 -17.15 -5.24 18.72
C MET A 47 -16.69 -6.14 17.56
N LYS A 48 -17.58 -6.96 17.01
CA LYS A 48 -17.30 -7.79 15.84
C LYS A 48 -16.89 -6.96 14.62
N ARG A 49 -17.49 -5.80 14.40
CA ARG A 49 -17.09 -4.89 13.32
C ARG A 49 -15.73 -4.27 13.56
N ASN A 50 -15.40 -3.92 14.81
CA ASN A 50 -14.12 -3.34 15.17
C ASN A 50 -12.95 -4.30 14.97
N THR A 51 -13.14 -5.62 15.08
CA THR A 51 -12.07 -6.58 14.81
C THR A 51 -11.56 -6.52 13.36
N VAL A 52 -12.41 -6.11 12.41
CA VAL A 52 -12.04 -5.91 11.01
C VAL A 52 -11.03 -4.77 10.85
N TRP A 53 -11.01 -3.80 11.78
CA TRP A 53 -10.14 -2.62 11.71
C TRP A 53 -8.83 -2.78 12.50
N GLN A 54 -8.56 -3.97 13.04
CA GLN A 54 -7.36 -4.22 13.86
C GLN A 54 -6.07 -4.31 13.04
N SER A 55 -6.15 -4.69 11.76
CA SER A 55 -5.01 -4.74 10.87
C SER A 55 -5.39 -4.34 9.44
N GLU A 56 -4.40 -3.86 8.66
CA GLU A 56 -4.61 -3.61 7.22
C GLU A 56 -5.09 -4.87 6.50
N LEU A 57 -4.52 -6.02 6.83
CA LEU A 57 -4.90 -7.29 6.22
C LEU A 57 -6.37 -7.61 6.45
N SER A 58 -6.84 -7.59 7.71
CA SER A 58 -8.24 -7.89 8.03
C SER A 58 -9.21 -6.90 7.39
N LEU A 59 -8.85 -5.62 7.31
CA LEU A 59 -9.62 -4.58 6.64
C LEU A 59 -9.77 -4.86 5.15
N TRP A 60 -8.65 -5.16 4.46
CA TRP A 60 -8.69 -5.36 3.02
C TRP A 60 -9.28 -6.71 2.65
N GLN A 61 -9.16 -7.76 3.50
CA GLN A 61 -9.86 -9.02 3.34
C GLN A 61 -11.39 -8.84 3.41
N ASP A 62 -11.90 -8.11 4.41
CA ASP A 62 -13.34 -7.81 4.54
C ASP A 62 -13.82 -6.98 3.33
N THR A 63 -13.04 -6.00 2.92
CA THR A 63 -13.38 -5.13 1.78
C THR A 63 -13.39 -5.90 0.46
N TYR A 64 -12.43 -6.79 0.25
CA TYR A 64 -12.36 -7.65 -0.93
C TYR A 64 -13.55 -8.63 -0.97
N LYS A 65 -13.89 -9.29 0.15
CA LYS A 65 -15.07 -10.16 0.25
C LYS A 65 -16.37 -9.46 -0.13
N LYS A 66 -16.50 -8.18 0.23
CA LYS A 66 -17.71 -7.36 -0.08
C LYS A 66 -17.71 -6.78 -1.48
N SER A 67 -16.55 -6.63 -2.08
CA SER A 67 -16.38 -6.00 -3.40
C SER A 67 -15.28 -6.69 -4.22
N PRO A 68 -15.46 -7.97 -4.60
CA PRO A 68 -14.39 -8.76 -5.24
C PRO A 68 -14.05 -8.27 -6.66
N HIS A 69 -14.93 -7.47 -7.27
CA HIS A 69 -14.70 -6.92 -8.61
C HIS A 69 -13.89 -5.62 -8.60
N LYS A 70 -13.72 -4.99 -7.44
CA LYS A 70 -12.98 -3.72 -7.33
C LYS A 70 -11.48 -3.98 -7.27
N LEU A 71 -10.73 -3.17 -8.03
CA LEU A 71 -9.28 -3.29 -8.14
C LEU A 71 -8.55 -2.85 -6.87
N ARG A 72 -8.98 -1.74 -6.26
CA ARG A 72 -8.33 -1.15 -5.09
C ARG A 72 -8.24 -2.09 -3.87
N PRO A 73 -9.30 -2.80 -3.45
CA PRO A 73 -9.20 -3.78 -2.37
C PRO A 73 -8.19 -4.89 -2.65
N LEU A 74 -8.14 -5.35 -3.90
CA LEU A 74 -7.24 -6.42 -4.33
C LEU A 74 -5.77 -6.00 -4.25
N ILE A 75 -5.45 -4.81 -4.75
CA ILE A 75 -4.10 -4.23 -4.70
C ILE A 75 -3.64 -4.02 -3.25
N ASN A 76 -4.52 -3.47 -2.40
CA ASN A 76 -4.17 -3.23 -1.00
C ASN A 76 -4.06 -4.53 -0.20
N LEU A 77 -4.85 -5.55 -0.53
CA LEU A 77 -4.73 -6.89 0.05
C LEU A 77 -3.37 -7.52 -0.32
N ALA A 78 -2.98 -7.43 -1.59
CA ALA A 78 -1.66 -7.87 -2.04
C ALA A 78 -0.52 -7.16 -1.27
N ARG A 79 -0.63 -5.84 -1.13
CA ARG A 79 0.35 -5.05 -0.36
C ARG A 79 0.39 -5.47 1.11
N ALA A 80 -0.76 -5.70 1.74
CA ALA A 80 -0.82 -6.13 3.14
C ALA A 80 -0.13 -7.49 3.33
N HIS A 81 -0.31 -8.45 2.42
CA HIS A 81 0.41 -9.73 2.44
C HIS A 81 1.92 -9.54 2.24
N SER A 82 2.32 -8.66 1.31
CA SER A 82 3.74 -8.33 1.11
C SER A 82 4.40 -7.79 2.38
N MET A 83 3.72 -6.88 3.09
CA MET A 83 4.21 -6.29 4.35
C MET A 83 4.29 -7.30 5.50
N GLN A 84 3.53 -8.38 5.45
CA GLN A 84 3.59 -9.50 6.42
C GLN A 84 4.67 -10.54 6.09
N GLY A 85 5.42 -10.34 5.01
CA GLY A 85 6.44 -11.29 4.57
C GLY A 85 5.86 -12.51 3.86
N GLU A 86 4.71 -12.37 3.21
CA GLU A 86 4.03 -13.40 2.44
C GLU A 86 4.06 -13.06 0.94
N PRO A 87 5.26 -13.01 0.30
CA PRO A 87 5.41 -12.51 -1.07
C PRO A 87 4.70 -13.37 -2.10
N GLU A 88 4.58 -14.68 -1.88
CA GLU A 88 3.87 -15.59 -2.79
C GLU A 88 2.39 -15.25 -2.89
N ILE A 89 1.76 -14.99 -1.75
CA ILE A 89 0.34 -14.62 -1.68
C ILE A 89 0.14 -13.23 -2.30
N ALA A 90 1.05 -12.29 -2.01
CA ALA A 90 1.02 -10.96 -2.59
C ALA A 90 1.10 -11.00 -4.12
N ILE A 91 1.99 -11.81 -4.69
CA ILE A 91 2.13 -11.99 -6.14
C ILE A 91 0.82 -12.49 -6.75
N ILE A 92 0.17 -13.48 -6.15
CA ILE A 92 -1.12 -14.01 -6.64
C ILE A 92 -2.17 -12.90 -6.73
N TYR A 93 -2.33 -12.11 -5.67
CA TYR A 93 -3.31 -11.01 -5.66
C TYR A 93 -2.95 -9.88 -6.63
N TYR A 94 -1.65 -9.53 -6.78
CA TYR A 94 -1.24 -8.55 -7.78
C TYR A 94 -1.46 -9.06 -9.21
N GLN A 95 -1.20 -10.35 -9.48
CA GLN A 95 -1.48 -10.94 -10.80
C GLN A 95 -2.99 -10.93 -11.09
N GLU A 96 -3.83 -11.26 -10.11
CA GLU A 96 -5.28 -11.13 -10.25
C GLU A 96 -5.68 -9.66 -10.52
N ALA A 97 -5.03 -8.70 -9.87
CA ALA A 97 -5.25 -7.28 -10.13
C ALA A 97 -4.91 -6.89 -11.57
N LEU A 98 -3.82 -7.41 -12.14
CA LEU A 98 -3.45 -7.16 -13.55
C LEU A 98 -4.46 -7.72 -14.54
N LEU A 99 -5.11 -8.85 -14.24
CA LEU A 99 -6.17 -9.39 -15.10
C LEU A 99 -7.39 -8.46 -15.16
N LYS A 100 -7.63 -7.69 -14.10
CA LYS A 100 -8.74 -6.73 -14.02
C LYS A 100 -8.38 -5.33 -14.51
N GLY A 101 -7.09 -4.95 -14.41
CA GLY A 101 -6.58 -3.64 -14.82
C GLY A 101 -5.06 -3.64 -15.00
N PRO A 102 -4.57 -3.90 -16.22
CA PRO A 102 -3.13 -4.01 -16.46
C PRO A 102 -2.39 -2.67 -16.40
N GLY A 103 -3.10 -1.55 -16.53
CA GLY A 103 -2.54 -0.20 -16.57
C GLY A 103 -2.39 0.47 -15.19
N VAL A 104 -2.21 -0.29 -14.11
CA VAL A 104 -2.01 0.29 -12.78
C VAL A 104 -0.52 0.29 -12.43
N PHE A 105 0.05 1.47 -12.29
CA PHE A 105 1.45 1.68 -11.92
C PHE A 105 1.84 0.89 -10.67
N ALA A 106 1.13 1.12 -9.55
CA ALA A 106 1.45 0.50 -8.27
C ALA A 106 1.50 -1.03 -8.32
N THR A 107 0.63 -1.67 -9.12
CA THR A 107 0.61 -3.12 -9.28
C THR A 107 1.87 -3.62 -10.00
N ASN A 108 2.24 -2.96 -11.10
CA ASN A 108 3.44 -3.34 -11.86
C ASN A 108 4.72 -3.04 -11.06
N TYR A 109 4.80 -1.90 -10.40
CA TYR A 109 5.95 -1.53 -9.57
C TYR A 109 6.16 -2.53 -8.43
N ASN A 110 5.11 -2.84 -7.65
CA ASN A 110 5.19 -3.76 -6.52
C ASN A 110 5.50 -5.21 -6.96
N LEU A 111 5.00 -5.66 -8.10
CA LEU A 111 5.43 -6.94 -8.69
C LEU A 111 6.90 -6.92 -9.06
N GLY A 112 7.40 -5.82 -9.64
CA GLY A 112 8.82 -5.63 -9.91
C GLY A 112 9.66 -5.79 -8.65
N GLU A 113 9.29 -5.14 -7.56
CA GLU A 113 9.96 -5.26 -6.26
C GLU A 113 9.94 -6.72 -5.72
N LEU A 114 8.78 -7.38 -5.76
CA LEU A 114 8.64 -8.75 -5.26
C LEU A 114 9.47 -9.75 -6.08
N TYR A 115 9.46 -9.63 -7.40
CA TYR A 115 10.29 -10.49 -8.26
C TYR A 115 11.78 -10.22 -8.09
N LEU A 116 12.17 -8.94 -7.90
CA LEU A 116 13.54 -8.58 -7.62
C LEU A 116 14.03 -9.18 -6.29
N ALA A 117 13.22 -9.08 -5.24
CA ALA A 117 13.50 -9.67 -3.93
C ALA A 117 13.65 -11.21 -4.00
N LYS A 118 12.96 -11.87 -4.95
CA LYS A 118 13.09 -13.31 -5.22
C LYS A 118 14.26 -13.65 -6.14
N GLY A 119 15.04 -12.69 -6.61
CA GLY A 119 16.12 -12.89 -7.57
C GLY A 119 15.65 -13.19 -8.99
N LEU A 120 14.37 -13.06 -9.28
CA LEU A 120 13.77 -13.25 -10.60
C LEU A 120 13.92 -11.99 -11.45
N VAL A 121 15.18 -11.65 -11.74
CA VAL A 121 15.57 -10.39 -12.39
C VAL A 121 14.87 -10.14 -13.75
N PRO A 122 14.69 -11.13 -14.64
CA PRO A 122 13.99 -10.90 -15.90
C PRO A 122 12.54 -10.45 -15.70
N ASP A 123 11.81 -11.07 -14.77
CA ASP A 123 10.44 -10.69 -14.47
C ASP A 123 10.37 -9.33 -13.81
N ALA A 124 11.25 -9.04 -12.84
CA ALA A 124 11.37 -7.73 -12.22
C ALA A 124 11.58 -6.63 -13.26
N THR A 125 12.53 -6.84 -14.18
CA THR A 125 12.80 -5.88 -15.27
C THR A 125 11.56 -5.64 -16.12
N ARG A 126 10.86 -6.69 -16.50
CA ARG A 126 9.62 -6.58 -17.29
C ARG A 126 8.57 -5.72 -16.60
N TYR A 127 8.35 -5.94 -15.31
CA TYR A 127 7.34 -5.19 -14.56
C TYR A 127 7.74 -3.74 -14.31
N PHE A 128 9.01 -3.44 -14.02
CA PHE A 128 9.49 -2.06 -13.92
C PHE A 128 9.42 -1.32 -15.27
N LEU A 129 9.70 -1.99 -16.40
CA LEU A 129 9.50 -1.39 -17.73
C LEU A 129 8.01 -1.12 -18.03
N LEU A 130 7.09 -1.95 -17.56
CA LEU A 130 5.66 -1.66 -17.67
C LEU A 130 5.27 -0.47 -16.78
N ALA A 131 5.75 -0.43 -15.55
CA ALA A 131 5.52 0.70 -14.63
C ALA A 131 6.03 2.02 -15.22
N SER A 132 7.25 2.05 -15.78
CA SER A 132 7.83 3.27 -16.37
C SER A 132 7.08 3.79 -17.59
N ARG A 133 6.31 2.95 -18.27
CA ARG A 133 5.44 3.36 -19.39
C ARG A 133 4.10 3.92 -18.92
N ILE A 134 3.62 3.45 -17.77
CA ILE A 134 2.33 3.88 -17.20
C ILE A 134 2.49 5.25 -16.55
N GLU A 135 3.52 5.43 -15.74
CA GLU A 135 3.86 6.70 -15.08
C GLU A 135 5.34 7.03 -15.33
N PRO A 136 5.67 7.72 -16.42
CA PRO A 136 7.05 8.00 -16.82
C PRO A 136 7.72 9.09 -15.98
N GLU A 137 7.00 9.78 -15.13
CA GLU A 137 7.50 10.83 -14.24
C GLU A 137 7.96 10.31 -12.87
N ILE A 138 7.89 9.01 -12.60
CA ILE A 138 8.29 8.43 -11.31
C ILE A 138 9.79 8.05 -11.34
N PRO A 139 10.68 8.83 -10.70
CA PRO A 139 12.13 8.66 -10.79
C PRO A 139 12.61 7.35 -10.15
N GLU A 140 11.94 6.84 -9.12
CA GLU A 140 12.31 5.60 -8.44
C GLU A 140 12.27 4.41 -9.39
N THR A 141 11.35 4.40 -10.36
CA THR A 141 11.24 3.31 -11.35
C THR A 141 12.48 3.24 -12.23
N PHE A 142 13.00 4.39 -12.65
CA PHE A 142 14.21 4.47 -13.46
C PHE A 142 15.46 4.16 -12.63
N ALA A 143 15.49 4.58 -11.36
CA ALA A 143 16.55 4.21 -10.44
C ALA A 143 16.64 2.68 -10.29
N LYS A 144 15.49 1.99 -10.11
CA LYS A 144 15.42 0.53 -10.04
C LYS A 144 15.88 -0.16 -11.31
N LEU A 145 15.48 0.34 -12.47
CA LEU A 145 15.97 -0.17 -13.76
C LEU A 145 17.48 0.03 -13.89
N GLY A 146 18.01 1.16 -13.47
CA GLY A 146 19.46 1.44 -13.42
C GLY A 146 20.20 0.43 -12.54
N GLU A 147 19.70 0.15 -11.33
CA GLU A 147 20.27 -0.85 -10.40
C GLU A 147 20.27 -2.25 -11.03
N ILE A 148 19.16 -2.65 -11.63
CA ILE A 148 19.02 -3.94 -12.31
C ILE A 148 20.04 -4.06 -13.47
N TYR A 149 20.15 -3.05 -14.32
CA TYR A 149 21.09 -3.11 -15.44
C TYR A 149 22.56 -3.04 -14.98
N LEU A 150 22.84 -2.34 -13.90
CA LEU A 150 24.15 -2.34 -13.26
C LEU A 150 24.53 -3.75 -12.79
N SER A 151 23.62 -4.45 -12.10
CA SER A 151 23.84 -5.81 -11.63
C SER A 151 24.05 -6.81 -12.77
N GLN A 152 23.51 -6.52 -13.96
CA GLN A 152 23.70 -7.30 -15.19
C GLN A 152 24.97 -6.91 -15.98
N ASN A 153 25.80 -6.01 -15.47
CA ASN A 153 26.97 -5.42 -16.17
C ASN A 153 26.60 -4.67 -17.48
N LYS A 154 25.35 -4.27 -17.63
CA LYS A 154 24.86 -3.48 -18.77
C LYS A 154 25.07 -1.99 -18.50
N PHE A 155 26.32 -1.59 -18.37
CA PHE A 155 26.74 -0.28 -17.84
C PHE A 155 26.15 0.92 -18.58
N LYS A 156 26.11 0.88 -19.93
CA LYS A 156 25.53 1.98 -20.73
C LYS A 156 24.03 2.16 -20.48
N LEU A 157 23.29 1.06 -20.33
CA LEU A 157 21.86 1.13 -20.00
C LEU A 157 21.64 1.64 -18.56
N ALA A 158 22.45 1.17 -17.62
CA ALA A 158 22.40 1.65 -16.24
C ALA A 158 22.64 3.18 -16.18
N ASP A 159 23.65 3.70 -16.90
CA ASP A 159 23.94 5.13 -16.99
C ASP A 159 22.73 5.92 -17.53
N THR A 160 22.11 5.42 -18.61
CA THR A 160 20.92 6.06 -19.19
C THR A 160 19.78 6.15 -18.20
N TYR A 161 19.46 5.04 -17.52
CA TYR A 161 18.35 5.01 -16.58
C TYR A 161 18.61 5.84 -15.31
N PHE A 162 19.83 5.81 -14.77
CA PHE A 162 20.19 6.66 -13.64
C PHE A 162 20.15 8.14 -13.98
N LYS A 163 20.64 8.54 -15.16
CA LYS A 163 20.55 9.93 -15.62
C LYS A 163 19.10 10.38 -15.74
N HIS A 164 18.24 9.54 -16.31
CA HIS A 164 16.84 9.87 -16.41
C HIS A 164 16.18 10.03 -15.03
N ALA A 165 16.54 9.19 -14.06
CA ALA A 165 16.04 9.33 -12.69
C ALA A 165 16.43 10.68 -12.05
N VAL A 166 17.69 11.13 -12.20
CA VAL A 166 18.14 12.42 -11.62
C VAL A 166 17.70 13.64 -12.43
N GLU A 167 17.30 13.48 -13.68
CA GLU A 167 16.62 14.52 -14.46
C GLU A 167 15.22 14.78 -13.91
N LEU A 168 14.51 13.74 -13.50
CA LEU A 168 13.18 13.85 -12.90
C LEU A 168 13.26 14.34 -11.44
N GLU A 169 14.19 13.82 -10.64
CA GLU A 169 14.39 14.19 -9.24
C GLU A 169 15.87 14.46 -8.95
N PRO A 170 16.30 15.75 -8.99
CA PRO A 170 17.71 16.15 -8.82
C PRO A 170 18.29 15.95 -7.42
N LEU A 171 17.49 15.51 -6.43
CA LEU A 171 17.93 15.33 -5.05
C LEU A 171 18.16 13.86 -4.67
N MET A 172 18.20 12.94 -5.64
CA MET A 172 18.42 11.49 -5.40
C MET A 172 19.90 11.17 -5.13
N SER A 173 20.38 11.46 -3.92
CA SER A 173 21.76 11.21 -3.49
C SER A 173 22.25 9.78 -3.80
N ALA A 174 21.41 8.77 -3.55
CA ALA A 174 21.76 7.37 -3.83
C ALA A 174 22.00 7.10 -5.32
N VAL A 175 21.23 7.74 -6.21
CA VAL A 175 21.41 7.59 -7.66
C VAL A 175 22.69 8.27 -8.12
N PHE A 176 23.02 9.46 -7.59
CA PHE A 176 24.31 10.11 -7.86
C PHE A 176 25.48 9.25 -7.40
N LYS A 177 25.40 8.59 -6.25
CA LYS A 177 26.40 7.61 -5.82
C LYS A 177 26.56 6.48 -6.84
N ASN A 178 25.46 5.90 -7.32
CA ASN A 178 25.49 4.84 -8.33
C ASN A 178 26.07 5.33 -9.66
N LEU A 179 25.74 6.53 -10.11
CA LEU A 179 26.35 7.17 -11.27
C LEU A 179 27.84 7.38 -11.08
N GLY A 180 28.27 7.77 -9.86
CA GLY A 180 29.67 7.91 -9.50
C GLY A 180 30.42 6.58 -9.63
N VAL A 181 29.91 5.50 -9.02
CA VAL A 181 30.49 4.16 -9.14
C VAL A 181 30.58 3.71 -10.58
N LEU A 182 29.48 3.87 -11.32
CA LEU A 182 29.39 3.44 -12.70
C LEU A 182 30.40 4.15 -13.61
N ASN A 183 30.46 5.48 -13.54
CA ASN A 183 31.34 6.28 -14.40
C ASN A 183 32.83 6.11 -14.02
N TYR A 184 33.13 6.02 -12.72
CA TYR A 184 34.49 5.88 -12.23
C TYR A 184 35.10 4.50 -12.54
N TYR A 185 34.36 3.42 -12.23
CA TYR A 185 34.90 2.06 -12.29
C TYR A 185 34.60 1.30 -13.60
N HIS A 186 33.52 1.64 -14.29
CA HIS A 186 33.03 0.81 -15.41
C HIS A 186 33.01 1.55 -16.76
N LEU A 187 32.88 2.86 -16.78
CA LEU A 187 32.80 3.62 -18.03
C LEU A 187 34.10 4.40 -18.34
N ASN A 188 35.14 4.23 -17.51
CA ASN A 188 36.43 4.92 -17.63
C ASN A 188 36.32 6.45 -17.69
N ASN A 189 35.28 7.01 -17.05
CA ASN A 189 35.03 8.44 -17.00
C ASN A 189 35.26 8.98 -15.57
N THR A 190 36.54 8.93 -15.14
CA THR A 190 36.97 9.25 -13.77
C THR A 190 36.53 10.65 -13.32
N GLN A 191 36.68 11.65 -14.21
CA GLN A 191 36.31 13.03 -13.86
C GLN A 191 34.81 13.17 -13.57
N GLN A 192 33.97 12.61 -14.42
CA GLN A 192 32.53 12.63 -14.23
C GLN A 192 32.10 11.78 -13.02
N GLY A 193 32.75 10.64 -12.80
CA GLY A 193 32.53 9.82 -11.61
C GLY A 193 32.77 10.58 -10.31
N LEU A 194 33.91 11.31 -10.22
CA LEU A 194 34.23 12.16 -9.08
C LEU A 194 33.21 13.30 -8.89
N ALA A 195 32.75 13.92 -9.99
CA ALA A 195 31.71 14.95 -9.92
C ALA A 195 30.39 14.40 -9.35
N TYR A 196 29.99 13.20 -9.77
CA TYR A 196 28.78 12.55 -9.21
C TYR A 196 28.95 12.16 -7.73
N PHE A 197 30.11 11.66 -7.32
CA PHE A 197 30.38 11.42 -5.89
C PHE A 197 30.32 12.72 -5.07
N SER A 198 30.96 13.81 -5.56
CA SER A 198 30.84 15.10 -4.90
C SER A 198 29.39 15.55 -4.77
N ARG A 199 28.59 15.41 -5.84
CA ARG A 199 27.16 15.75 -5.80
C ARG A 199 26.39 14.91 -4.78
N SER A 200 26.66 13.60 -4.71
CA SER A 200 25.99 12.72 -3.74
C SER A 200 26.29 13.04 -2.27
N LEU A 201 27.44 13.68 -1.99
CA LEU A 201 27.83 14.08 -0.64
C LEU A 201 27.25 15.44 -0.22
N THR A 202 26.82 16.25 -1.18
CA THR A 202 26.24 17.58 -0.95
C THR A 202 24.73 17.57 -0.86
N LEU A 203 24.09 16.45 -1.15
CA LEU A 203 22.64 16.20 -1.05
C LEU A 203 22.29 15.43 0.22
#